data_69ca874a5ea7ac587d7181fdcbb037b1
#
_entry.id   69ca874a5ea7ac587d7181fdcbb037b1
#
_cell.length_a   1.000
_cell.length_b   1.000
_cell.length_c   1.000
_cell.angle_alpha   90.00
_cell.angle_beta   90.00
_cell.angle_gamma   90.00
#
_symmetry.space_group_name_H-M   'P 1'
#
loop_
_entity.id
_entity.type
_entity.pdbx_description
1 polymer ?
#
loop_
_entity_poly.entity_id
_entity_poly.type
_entity_poly.pdbx_seq_one_letter_code
_entity_poly.pdbx_strand_id
1 'polypeptide(L)'
;RDDVESRGLGDVYKRQVESLRKYHAEIIDELWHEPKRLPAVDALFGELEKVATETVYKPGDAELWYDTIVAYGELVSTTIISEYLNYAGVSNRWIDMRRCFLTEQRHKDAGVDIEASAPLLKGALAECVENIFVGQGFIGGAPDGTTTTLGREGSDYSAAVVANILDAESMAVWKDVDGVLNADPKIFPDAVQIAELNYLDTIELAYSGAQIIHPKTIKPLQNKNIPLYVRPFGDKRKPGTVIRGMSAPVEVPILILKKDQVLLTIRSRDFSFVLEEKFATIFSLLERFRIKT
;
A
#
# COMPACT_ATOMS: atom_id res chain seq x y z
N ARG A 1 -16.44 -1.43 -37.58
CA ARG A 1 -15.04 -1.73 -37.18
C ARG A 1 -14.93 -1.72 -35.65
N ASP A 2 -15.49 -0.72 -34.98
CA ASP A 2 -15.41 -0.57 -33.52
C ASP A 2 -16.04 -1.72 -32.71
N ASP A 3 -17.07 -2.36 -33.26
CA ASP A 3 -17.84 -3.42 -32.60
C ASP A 3 -17.10 -4.78 -32.60
N VAL A 4 -16.22 -5.02 -33.54
CA VAL A 4 -15.42 -6.27 -33.63
C VAL A 4 -14.16 -6.17 -32.78
N GLU A 5 -13.54 -4.99 -32.71
CA GLU A 5 -12.39 -4.74 -31.86
C GLU A 5 -12.78 -4.76 -30.36
N SER A 6 -13.94 -4.19 -30.01
CA SER A 6 -14.45 -4.21 -28.63
C SER A 6 -14.82 -5.61 -28.16
N ARG A 7 -15.41 -6.46 -29.02
CA ARG A 7 -15.69 -7.88 -28.72
C ARG A 7 -14.41 -8.68 -28.52
N GLY A 8 -13.37 -8.45 -29.33
CA GLY A 8 -12.07 -9.10 -29.18
C GLY A 8 -11.37 -8.75 -27.87
N LEU A 9 -11.46 -7.49 -27.43
CA LEU A 9 -10.91 -7.04 -26.16
C LEU A 9 -11.66 -7.64 -24.96
N GLY A 10 -12.99 -7.67 -25.00
CA GLY A 10 -13.83 -8.29 -23.97
C GLY A 10 -13.50 -9.77 -23.75
N ASP A 11 -13.28 -10.52 -24.82
CA ASP A 11 -12.86 -11.92 -24.74
C ASP A 11 -11.47 -12.11 -24.13
N VAL A 12 -10.56 -11.16 -24.34
CA VAL A 12 -9.23 -11.17 -23.71
C VAL A 12 -9.34 -10.95 -22.20
N TYR A 13 -10.08 -9.94 -21.78
CA TYR A 13 -10.29 -9.65 -20.35
C TYR A 13 -11.01 -10.80 -19.65
N LYS A 14 -12.02 -11.38 -20.27
CA LYS A 14 -12.72 -12.54 -19.73
C LYS A 14 -11.78 -13.72 -19.47
N ARG A 15 -10.90 -14.04 -20.40
CA ARG A 15 -9.88 -15.08 -20.21
C ARG A 15 -8.89 -14.76 -19.10
N GLN A 16 -8.52 -13.49 -18.95
CA GLN A 16 -7.64 -13.05 -17.85
C GLN A 16 -8.32 -13.21 -16.49
N VAL A 17 -9.57 -12.78 -16.36
CA VAL A 17 -10.37 -12.95 -15.14
C VAL A 17 -10.55 -14.42 -14.79
N GLU A 18 -10.81 -15.28 -15.77
CA GLU A 18 -10.94 -16.72 -15.56
C GLU A 18 -9.61 -17.36 -15.12
N SER A 19 -8.48 -16.91 -15.66
CA SER A 19 -7.16 -17.35 -15.21
C SER A 19 -6.88 -16.97 -13.75
N LEU A 20 -7.26 -15.73 -13.36
CA LEU A 20 -7.15 -15.27 -11.98
C LEU A 20 -8.07 -16.07 -11.04
N ARG A 21 -9.30 -16.34 -11.47
CA ARG A 21 -10.27 -17.16 -10.73
C ARG A 21 -9.70 -18.56 -10.46
N LYS A 22 -9.14 -19.20 -11.49
CA LYS A 22 -8.52 -20.51 -11.36
C LYS A 22 -7.34 -20.50 -10.38
N TYR A 23 -6.45 -19.52 -10.50
CA TYR A 23 -5.31 -19.35 -9.59
C TYR A 23 -5.75 -19.23 -8.12
N HIS A 24 -6.78 -18.44 -7.84
CA HIS A 24 -7.28 -18.30 -6.46
C HIS A 24 -8.05 -19.55 -5.99
N ALA A 25 -8.71 -20.27 -6.89
CA ALA A 25 -9.36 -21.54 -6.56
C ALA A 25 -8.31 -22.59 -6.12
N GLU A 26 -7.18 -22.67 -6.81
CA GLU A 26 -6.05 -23.53 -6.41
C GLU A 26 -5.52 -23.19 -5.01
N ILE A 27 -5.36 -21.89 -4.70
CA ILE A 27 -4.97 -21.44 -3.34
C ILE A 27 -6.02 -21.83 -2.29
N ILE A 28 -7.30 -21.66 -2.59
CA ILE A 28 -8.39 -22.05 -1.68
C ILE A 28 -8.37 -23.54 -1.42
N ASP A 29 -8.25 -24.37 -2.46
CA ASP A 29 -8.19 -25.82 -2.33
C ASP A 29 -6.99 -26.28 -1.49
N GLU A 30 -5.82 -25.64 -1.66
CA GLU A 30 -4.64 -25.90 -0.83
C GLU A 30 -4.85 -25.54 0.64
N LEU A 31 -5.47 -24.39 0.92
CA LEU A 31 -5.72 -23.91 2.29
C LEU A 31 -6.70 -24.81 3.05
N TRP A 32 -7.75 -25.30 2.39
CA TRP A 32 -8.75 -26.18 3.00
C TRP A 32 -8.39 -27.66 2.93
N HIS A 33 -7.31 -28.02 2.19
CA HIS A 33 -6.90 -29.38 1.92
C HIS A 33 -7.97 -30.23 1.21
N GLU A 34 -8.93 -29.59 0.55
CA GLU A 34 -10.02 -30.19 -0.23
C GLU A 34 -10.55 -29.17 -1.25
N PRO A 35 -11.21 -29.61 -2.33
CA PRO A 35 -11.90 -28.72 -3.23
C PRO A 35 -12.93 -27.89 -2.46
N LYS A 36 -12.75 -26.57 -2.46
CA LYS A 36 -13.60 -25.64 -1.71
C LYS A 36 -14.10 -24.51 -2.58
N ARG A 37 -15.36 -24.19 -2.41
CA ARG A 37 -15.99 -23.05 -3.06
C ARG A 37 -16.39 -22.00 -2.03
N LEU A 38 -16.00 -20.75 -2.27
CA LEU A 38 -16.32 -19.60 -1.44
C LEU A 38 -17.27 -18.68 -2.22
N PRO A 39 -18.58 -18.65 -1.91
CA PRO A 39 -19.56 -17.83 -2.65
C PRO A 39 -19.21 -16.34 -2.68
N ALA A 40 -18.63 -15.81 -1.61
CA ALA A 40 -18.20 -14.41 -1.54
C ALA A 40 -17.09 -14.10 -2.55
N VAL A 41 -16.13 -15.02 -2.72
CA VAL A 41 -15.05 -14.89 -3.71
C VAL A 41 -15.60 -15.01 -5.12
N ASP A 42 -16.52 -15.95 -5.36
CA ASP A 42 -17.20 -16.10 -6.66
C ASP A 42 -17.95 -14.82 -7.06
N ALA A 43 -18.63 -14.18 -6.10
CA ALA A 43 -19.34 -12.92 -6.32
C ALA A 43 -18.39 -11.81 -6.75
N LEU A 44 -17.25 -11.65 -6.05
CA LEU A 44 -16.22 -10.66 -6.40
C LEU A 44 -15.64 -10.89 -7.80
N PHE A 45 -15.39 -12.13 -8.20
CA PHE A 45 -14.96 -12.44 -9.55
C PHE A 45 -16.06 -12.17 -10.61
N GLY A 46 -17.33 -12.38 -10.26
CA GLY A 46 -18.46 -12.02 -11.12
C GLY A 46 -18.57 -10.50 -11.33
N GLU A 47 -18.34 -9.72 -10.28
CA GLU A 47 -18.29 -8.26 -10.36
C GLU A 47 -17.09 -7.78 -11.19
N LEU A 48 -15.90 -8.34 -10.94
CA LEU A 48 -14.69 -8.03 -11.71
C LEU A 48 -14.88 -8.32 -13.20
N GLU A 49 -15.50 -9.45 -13.55
CA GLU A 49 -15.79 -9.80 -14.94
C GLU A 49 -16.71 -8.76 -15.59
N LYS A 50 -17.76 -8.33 -14.91
CA LYS A 50 -18.66 -7.27 -15.40
C LYS A 50 -17.91 -5.96 -15.62
N VAL A 51 -17.14 -5.51 -14.62
CA VAL A 51 -16.35 -4.28 -14.73
C VAL A 51 -15.37 -4.36 -15.89
N ALA A 52 -14.68 -5.48 -16.05
CA ALA A 52 -13.67 -5.64 -17.10
C ALA A 52 -14.26 -5.74 -18.53
N THR A 53 -15.49 -6.26 -18.67
CA THR A 53 -16.09 -6.53 -19.98
C THR A 53 -17.17 -5.55 -20.40
N GLU A 54 -17.91 -4.97 -19.44
CA GLU A 54 -19.06 -4.11 -19.71
C GLU A 54 -18.74 -2.62 -19.57
N THR A 55 -17.63 -2.27 -18.89
CA THR A 55 -17.25 -0.87 -18.73
C THR A 55 -16.65 -0.32 -20.01
N VAL A 56 -17.31 0.68 -20.59
CA VAL A 56 -16.76 1.41 -21.74
C VAL A 56 -15.62 2.29 -21.28
N TYR A 57 -14.40 1.88 -21.62
CA TYR A 57 -13.19 2.64 -21.33
C TYR A 57 -13.20 3.98 -22.09
N LYS A 58 -13.14 5.08 -21.35
CA LYS A 58 -12.86 6.40 -21.92
C LYS A 58 -11.40 6.77 -21.65
N PRO A 59 -10.69 7.32 -22.64
CA PRO A 59 -9.26 7.66 -22.46
C PRO A 59 -8.93 8.54 -21.26
N GLY A 60 -9.92 9.34 -20.77
CA GLY A 60 -9.76 10.17 -19.57
C GLY A 60 -9.90 9.41 -18.24
N ASP A 61 -10.47 8.21 -18.23
CA ASP A 61 -10.82 7.45 -17.03
C ASP A 61 -9.80 6.34 -16.69
N ALA A 62 -8.64 6.37 -17.31
CA ALA A 62 -7.62 5.32 -17.19
C ALA A 62 -7.21 5.03 -15.73
N GLU A 63 -7.08 6.07 -14.92
CA GLU A 63 -6.66 5.94 -13.53
C GLU A 63 -7.79 5.43 -12.64
N LEU A 64 -9.03 5.90 -12.85
CA LEU A 64 -10.23 5.36 -12.21
C LEU A 64 -10.40 3.87 -12.53
N TRP A 65 -10.26 3.51 -13.79
CA TRP A 65 -10.39 2.11 -14.21
C TRP A 65 -9.31 1.22 -13.61
N TYR A 66 -8.07 1.72 -13.55
CA TYR A 66 -6.96 1.05 -12.87
C TYR A 66 -7.31 0.78 -11.40
N ASP A 67 -7.71 1.80 -10.64
CA ASP A 67 -8.05 1.68 -9.22
C ASP A 67 -9.19 0.69 -8.99
N THR A 68 -10.21 0.75 -9.85
CA THR A 68 -11.36 -0.15 -9.77
C THR A 68 -10.94 -1.61 -9.97
N ILE A 69 -10.10 -1.92 -10.97
CA ILE A 69 -9.69 -3.29 -11.28
C ILE A 69 -8.73 -3.85 -10.23
N VAL A 70 -7.68 -3.08 -9.86
CA VAL A 70 -6.66 -3.61 -8.93
C VAL A 70 -7.20 -3.81 -7.52
N ALA A 71 -8.23 -3.05 -7.13
CA ALA A 71 -8.89 -3.22 -5.84
C ALA A 71 -9.46 -4.63 -5.61
N TYR A 72 -9.86 -5.33 -6.67
CA TYR A 72 -10.38 -6.70 -6.54
C TYR A 72 -9.32 -7.68 -6.03
N GLY A 73 -8.03 -7.44 -6.29
CA GLY A 73 -6.96 -8.23 -5.69
C GLY A 73 -6.99 -8.21 -4.17
N GLU A 74 -7.14 -7.00 -3.59
CA GLU A 74 -7.22 -6.82 -2.14
C GLU A 74 -8.55 -7.37 -1.57
N LEU A 75 -9.66 -7.17 -2.28
CA LEU A 75 -10.96 -7.69 -1.85
C LEU A 75 -10.97 -9.22 -1.82
N VAL A 76 -10.49 -9.87 -2.88
CA VAL A 76 -10.45 -11.34 -2.97
C VAL A 76 -9.51 -11.93 -1.94
N SER A 77 -8.28 -11.42 -1.83
CA SER A 77 -7.29 -11.97 -0.89
C SER A 77 -7.74 -11.85 0.56
N THR A 78 -8.28 -10.71 0.97
CA THR A 78 -8.76 -10.51 2.35
C THR A 78 -10.03 -11.30 2.64
N THR A 79 -10.89 -11.53 1.64
CA THR A 79 -12.05 -12.40 1.80
C THR A 79 -11.61 -13.85 2.03
N ILE A 80 -10.67 -14.36 1.27
CA ILE A 80 -10.10 -15.70 1.47
C ILE A 80 -9.49 -15.83 2.86
N ILE A 81 -8.71 -14.83 3.31
CA ILE A 81 -8.09 -14.82 4.64
C ILE A 81 -9.15 -14.85 5.75
N SER A 82 -10.17 -14.01 5.66
CA SER A 82 -11.25 -13.94 6.65
C SER A 82 -12.01 -15.28 6.74
N GLU A 83 -12.38 -15.85 5.60
CA GLU A 83 -13.08 -17.15 5.53
C GLU A 83 -12.20 -18.28 6.10
N TYR A 84 -10.90 -18.27 5.78
CA TYR A 84 -9.98 -19.29 6.31
C TYR A 84 -9.76 -19.15 7.81
N LEU A 85 -9.64 -17.94 8.34
CA LEU A 85 -9.54 -17.70 9.79
C LEU A 85 -10.77 -18.23 10.52
N ASN A 86 -11.99 -17.95 10.01
CA ASN A 86 -13.22 -18.48 10.56
C ASN A 86 -13.26 -20.03 10.50
N TYR A 87 -12.83 -20.63 9.39
CA TYR A 87 -12.70 -22.07 9.25
C TYR A 87 -11.71 -22.67 10.27
N ALA A 88 -10.59 -21.99 10.52
CA ALA A 88 -9.60 -22.37 11.50
C ALA A 88 -10.01 -22.11 12.97
N GLY A 89 -11.23 -21.65 13.21
CA GLY A 89 -11.76 -21.37 14.55
C GLY A 89 -11.35 -20.00 15.12
N VAL A 90 -10.79 -19.13 14.31
CA VAL A 90 -10.45 -17.74 14.65
C VAL A 90 -11.58 -16.82 14.19
N SER A 91 -12.55 -16.58 15.10
CA SER A 91 -13.69 -15.69 14.80
C SER A 91 -13.20 -14.30 14.44
N ASN A 92 -13.58 -13.82 13.28
CA ASN A 92 -13.22 -12.51 12.78
C ASN A 92 -14.31 -11.92 11.89
N ARG A 93 -14.25 -10.59 11.71
CA ARG A 93 -15.15 -9.85 10.84
C ARG A 93 -14.35 -9.25 9.67
N TRP A 94 -14.79 -9.53 8.46
CA TRP A 94 -14.29 -8.84 7.26
C TRP A 94 -14.95 -7.46 7.12
N ILE A 95 -14.15 -6.42 6.87
CA ILE A 95 -14.58 -5.03 6.74
C ILE A 95 -14.17 -4.51 5.37
N ASP A 96 -15.11 -3.93 4.63
CA ASP A 96 -14.83 -3.26 3.35
C ASP A 96 -14.24 -1.86 3.62
N MET A 97 -12.93 -1.73 3.46
CA MET A 97 -12.21 -0.48 3.77
C MET A 97 -12.57 0.66 2.81
N ARG A 98 -13.16 0.40 1.66
CA ARG A 98 -13.68 1.45 0.77
C ARG A 98 -14.84 2.23 1.39
N ARG A 99 -15.52 1.63 2.38
CA ARG A 99 -16.60 2.28 3.15
C ARG A 99 -16.11 2.95 4.43
N CYS A 100 -14.87 2.65 4.83
CA CYS A 100 -14.28 3.13 6.08
C CYS A 100 -13.25 4.24 5.84
N PHE A 101 -12.56 4.22 4.71
CA PHE A 101 -11.60 5.24 4.32
C PHE A 101 -12.20 6.19 3.31
N LEU A 102 -12.48 7.42 3.74
CA LEU A 102 -12.82 8.51 2.84
C LEU A 102 -11.52 9.11 2.29
N THR A 103 -11.38 9.12 0.97
CA THR A 103 -10.17 9.62 0.30
C THR A 103 -10.46 10.89 -0.51
N GLU A 104 -9.38 11.57 -0.89
CA GLU A 104 -9.45 12.55 -1.96
C GLU A 104 -9.97 11.91 -3.25
N GLN A 105 -10.63 12.71 -4.11
CA GLN A 105 -11.07 12.27 -5.44
C GLN A 105 -9.86 12.28 -6.42
N ARG A 106 -8.85 11.52 -6.08
CA ARG A 106 -7.62 11.35 -6.86
C ARG A 106 -7.31 9.86 -6.97
N HIS A 107 -7.01 9.40 -8.18
CA HIS A 107 -6.70 7.99 -8.43
C HIS A 107 -5.20 7.71 -8.36
N LYS A 108 -4.82 6.45 -8.10
CA LYS A 108 -3.45 5.89 -7.98
C LYS A 108 -2.61 6.37 -6.80
N ASP A 109 -2.93 7.48 -6.15
CA ASP A 109 -2.18 7.99 -5.00
C ASP A 109 -3.08 8.91 -4.16
N ALA A 110 -4.24 8.41 -3.78
CA ALA A 110 -5.19 9.15 -2.95
C ALA A 110 -4.69 9.32 -1.51
N GLY A 111 -4.94 10.47 -0.93
CA GLY A 111 -4.78 10.72 0.50
C GLY A 111 -6.05 10.29 1.24
N VAL A 112 -5.89 9.70 2.43
CA VAL A 112 -7.02 9.41 3.32
C VAL A 112 -7.29 10.61 4.20
N ASP A 113 -8.54 11.08 4.22
CA ASP A 113 -9.02 12.02 5.22
C ASP A 113 -9.24 11.26 6.54
N ILE A 114 -8.28 11.37 7.46
CA ILE A 114 -8.30 10.65 8.73
C ILE A 114 -9.47 11.11 9.61
N GLU A 115 -9.77 12.40 9.63
CA GLU A 115 -10.84 12.94 10.48
C GLU A 115 -12.22 12.48 10.00
N ALA A 116 -12.47 12.55 8.70
CA ALA A 116 -13.72 12.08 8.10
C ALA A 116 -13.85 10.54 8.12
N SER A 117 -12.74 9.82 8.03
CA SER A 117 -12.72 8.35 8.09
C SER A 117 -12.93 7.79 9.50
N ALA A 118 -12.52 8.54 10.54
CA ALA A 118 -12.59 8.04 11.92
C ALA A 118 -13.99 7.62 12.37
N PRO A 119 -15.07 8.39 12.18
CA PRO A 119 -16.42 7.95 12.56
C PRO A 119 -16.91 6.75 11.73
N LEU A 120 -16.52 6.65 10.45
CA LEU A 120 -16.89 5.56 9.56
C LEU A 120 -16.26 4.23 10.03
N LEU A 121 -14.96 4.22 10.28
CA LEU A 121 -14.26 3.04 10.76
C LEU A 121 -14.73 2.62 12.14
N LYS A 122 -14.81 3.57 13.10
CA LYS A 122 -15.27 3.28 14.46
C LYS A 122 -16.71 2.78 14.48
N GLY A 123 -17.59 3.33 13.64
CA GLY A 123 -18.96 2.87 13.48
C GLY A 123 -19.03 1.44 12.96
N ALA A 124 -18.29 1.12 11.90
CA ALA A 124 -18.24 -0.23 11.34
C ALA A 124 -17.74 -1.28 12.35
N LEU A 125 -16.77 -0.93 13.19
CA LEU A 125 -16.25 -1.82 14.23
C LEU A 125 -17.18 -1.95 15.42
N ALA A 126 -17.91 -0.91 15.80
CA ALA A 126 -18.86 -0.93 16.94
C ALA A 126 -20.07 -1.85 16.71
N GLU A 127 -20.41 -2.12 15.45
CA GLU A 127 -21.48 -3.06 15.09
C GLU A 127 -21.06 -4.53 15.16
N CYS A 128 -19.78 -4.81 15.44
CA CYS A 128 -19.23 -6.15 15.46
C CYS A 128 -19.12 -6.71 16.86
N VAL A 129 -19.31 -8.02 16.99
CA VAL A 129 -19.11 -8.77 18.24
C VAL A 129 -17.72 -9.43 18.29
N GLU A 130 -17.07 -9.51 17.16
CA GLU A 130 -15.73 -10.08 17.00
C GLU A 130 -14.66 -9.09 17.49
N ASN A 131 -13.55 -9.63 18.01
CA ASN A 131 -12.39 -8.85 18.46
C ASN A 131 -11.25 -8.81 17.41
N ILE A 132 -11.41 -9.55 16.32
CA ILE A 132 -10.44 -9.62 15.23
C ILE A 132 -11.15 -9.14 13.96
N PHE A 133 -10.47 -8.26 13.24
CA PHE A 133 -10.98 -7.68 12.01
C PHE A 133 -9.99 -7.88 10.86
N VAL A 134 -10.51 -8.22 9.69
CA VAL A 134 -9.75 -8.32 8.45
C VAL A 134 -10.24 -7.25 7.50
N GLY A 135 -9.37 -6.34 7.10
CA GLY A 135 -9.67 -5.27 6.15
C GLY A 135 -8.61 -5.18 5.06
N GLN A 136 -8.95 -4.57 3.94
CA GLN A 136 -8.03 -4.35 2.85
C GLN A 136 -7.04 -3.24 3.21
N GLY A 137 -5.78 -3.43 2.82
CA GLY A 137 -4.86 -2.31 2.65
C GLY A 137 -5.00 -1.69 1.26
N PHE A 138 -4.27 -0.61 1.01
CA PHE A 138 -4.06 -0.01 -0.31
C PHE A 138 -5.28 0.66 -0.96
N ILE A 139 -6.52 0.38 -0.55
CA ILE A 139 -7.74 0.90 -1.16
C ILE A 139 -8.58 1.76 -0.21
N GLY A 140 -9.37 2.66 -0.79
CA GLY A 140 -10.36 3.50 -0.11
C GLY A 140 -11.49 3.89 -1.03
N GLY A 141 -12.39 4.75 -0.59
CA GLY A 141 -13.52 5.26 -1.36
C GLY A 141 -13.49 6.79 -1.45
N ALA A 142 -13.72 7.31 -2.64
CA ALA A 142 -13.92 8.74 -2.85
C ALA A 142 -15.36 9.16 -2.51
N PRO A 143 -15.63 10.47 -2.32
CA PRO A 143 -16.97 10.97 -1.99
C PRO A 143 -18.04 10.66 -3.03
N ASP A 144 -17.66 10.47 -4.28
CA ASP A 144 -18.57 10.09 -5.39
C ASP A 144 -18.88 8.58 -5.43
N GLY A 145 -18.34 7.80 -4.48
CA GLY A 145 -18.52 6.36 -4.40
C GLY A 145 -17.55 5.55 -5.25
N THR A 146 -16.62 6.18 -5.95
CA THR A 146 -15.59 5.46 -6.71
C THR A 146 -14.51 4.89 -5.81
N THR A 147 -13.93 3.75 -6.21
CA THR A 147 -12.79 3.16 -5.52
C THR A 147 -11.51 3.91 -5.87
N THR A 148 -10.67 4.14 -4.89
CA THR A 148 -9.35 4.77 -5.02
C THR A 148 -8.26 3.86 -4.51
N THR A 149 -7.02 4.05 -5.00
CA THR A 149 -5.84 3.40 -4.45
C THR A 149 -4.91 4.42 -3.80
N LEU A 150 -4.22 3.98 -2.73
CA LEU A 150 -3.43 4.86 -1.87
C LEU A 150 -1.96 5.00 -2.31
N GLY A 151 -1.63 4.47 -3.47
CA GLY A 151 -0.31 4.60 -4.07
C GLY A 151 0.73 3.65 -3.46
N ARG A 152 2.01 4.02 -3.62
CA ARG A 152 3.13 3.19 -3.19
C ARG A 152 3.08 2.90 -1.69
N GLU A 153 3.30 1.63 -1.31
CA GLU A 153 3.22 1.13 0.07
C GLU A 153 1.88 1.47 0.74
N GLY A 154 0.81 1.50 -0.06
CA GLY A 154 -0.53 1.86 0.38
C GLY A 154 -1.08 0.96 1.47
N SER A 155 -0.69 -0.32 1.54
CA SER A 155 -1.11 -1.25 2.60
C SER A 155 -0.51 -0.88 3.95
N ASP A 156 0.79 -0.53 4.01
CA ASP A 156 1.44 -0.04 5.23
C ASP A 156 0.80 1.28 5.68
N TYR A 157 0.49 2.16 4.73
CA TYR A 157 -0.20 3.43 5.01
C TYR A 157 -1.61 3.19 5.55
N SER A 158 -2.37 2.26 4.98
CA SER A 158 -3.69 1.87 5.49
C SER A 158 -3.63 1.42 6.94
N ALA A 159 -2.67 0.55 7.28
CA ALA A 159 -2.48 0.08 8.64
C ALA A 159 -2.12 1.23 9.60
N ALA A 160 -1.31 2.19 9.17
CA ALA A 160 -0.96 3.36 9.96
C ALA A 160 -2.16 4.29 10.21
N VAL A 161 -3.03 4.46 9.21
CA VAL A 161 -4.28 5.22 9.35
C VAL A 161 -5.23 4.53 10.33
N VAL A 162 -5.42 3.20 10.22
CA VAL A 162 -6.22 2.42 11.18
C VAL A 162 -5.65 2.56 12.58
N ALA A 163 -4.34 2.38 12.75
CA ALA A 163 -3.68 2.53 14.05
C ALA A 163 -3.89 3.92 14.64
N ASN A 164 -3.79 4.97 13.82
CA ASN A 164 -4.05 6.34 14.25
C ASN A 164 -5.51 6.55 14.68
N ILE A 165 -6.49 6.12 13.87
CA ILE A 165 -7.91 6.31 14.16
C ILE A 165 -8.33 5.59 15.45
N LEU A 166 -7.76 4.39 15.68
CA LEU A 166 -8.12 3.55 16.81
C LEU A 166 -7.26 3.78 18.07
N ASP A 167 -6.34 4.74 18.05
CA ASP A 167 -5.39 4.97 19.14
C ASP A 167 -4.66 3.69 19.54
N ALA A 168 -4.16 2.94 18.53
CA ALA A 168 -3.56 1.64 18.75
C ALA A 168 -2.31 1.71 19.64
N GLU A 169 -2.10 0.70 20.48
CA GLU A 169 -0.90 0.58 21.31
C GLU A 169 0.37 0.38 20.46
N SER A 170 0.23 -0.25 19.29
CA SER A 170 1.32 -0.50 18.36
C SER A 170 0.81 -0.89 16.98
N MET A 171 1.68 -0.77 15.98
CA MET A 171 1.48 -1.31 14.64
C MET A 171 2.62 -2.28 14.31
N ALA A 172 2.32 -3.38 13.64
CA ALA A 172 3.34 -4.29 13.12
C ALA A 172 3.17 -4.49 11.61
N VAL A 173 4.28 -4.41 10.87
CA VAL A 173 4.36 -4.81 9.47
C VAL A 173 5.23 -6.06 9.37
N TRP A 174 4.73 -7.07 8.66
CA TRP A 174 5.42 -8.32 8.45
C TRP A 174 6.00 -8.32 7.04
N LYS A 175 7.32 -8.44 6.95
CA LYS A 175 8.06 -8.37 5.68
C LYS A 175 8.93 -9.62 5.48
N ASP A 176 9.46 -9.76 4.28
CA ASP A 176 10.40 -10.83 3.87
C ASP A 176 11.86 -10.57 4.30
N VAL A 177 12.07 -9.57 5.14
CA VAL A 177 13.37 -9.18 5.70
C VAL A 177 13.37 -9.25 7.21
N ASP A 178 14.52 -9.44 7.83
CA ASP A 178 14.67 -9.60 9.29
C ASP A 178 14.36 -8.33 10.11
N GLY A 179 14.11 -7.23 9.45
CA GLY A 179 13.92 -5.89 10.00
C GLY A 179 14.65 -4.87 9.15
N VAL A 180 14.92 -3.71 9.70
CA VAL A 180 15.72 -2.68 9.03
C VAL A 180 17.19 -3.02 9.17
N LEU A 181 17.90 -3.07 8.05
CA LEU A 181 19.33 -3.30 7.99
C LEU A 181 20.08 -1.98 7.75
N ASN A 182 21.31 -1.90 8.21
CA ASN A 182 22.17 -0.72 8.00
C ASN A 182 22.68 -0.58 6.55
N ALA A 183 22.47 -1.60 5.70
CA ALA A 183 22.80 -1.58 4.28
C ALA A 183 21.96 -2.63 3.52
N ASP A 184 21.93 -2.55 2.19
CA ASP A 184 21.31 -3.60 1.35
C ASP A 184 22.13 -4.90 1.42
N PRO A 185 21.60 -5.98 1.98
CA PRO A 185 22.34 -7.24 2.17
C PRO A 185 22.73 -7.91 0.84
N LYS A 186 22.07 -7.56 -0.27
CA LYS A 186 22.43 -8.05 -1.61
C LYS A 186 23.73 -7.44 -2.12
N ILE A 187 24.15 -6.31 -1.54
CA ILE A 187 25.35 -5.56 -1.94
C ILE A 187 26.40 -5.66 -0.83
N PHE A 188 25.98 -5.61 0.42
CA PHE A 188 26.79 -5.65 1.63
C PHE A 188 26.43 -6.88 2.47
N PRO A 189 27.08 -8.03 2.25
CA PRO A 189 26.73 -9.29 2.95
C PRO A 189 26.85 -9.21 4.47
N ASP A 190 27.70 -8.28 4.98
CA ASP A 190 27.92 -8.06 6.41
C ASP A 190 26.96 -7.00 7.01
N ALA A 191 25.86 -6.70 6.29
CA ALA A 191 24.85 -5.79 6.79
C ALA A 191 24.25 -6.31 8.10
N VAL A 192 24.14 -5.43 9.10
CA VAL A 192 23.62 -5.75 10.42
C VAL A 192 22.25 -5.14 10.64
N GLN A 193 21.43 -5.82 11.45
CA GLN A 193 20.11 -5.34 11.79
C GLN A 193 20.19 -4.18 12.78
N ILE A 194 19.37 -3.16 12.54
CA ILE A 194 19.16 -2.04 13.46
C ILE A 194 17.96 -2.42 14.35
N ALA A 195 18.20 -2.54 15.64
CA ALA A 195 17.15 -2.94 16.58
C ALA A 195 16.09 -1.84 16.77
N GLU A 196 16.52 -0.58 16.75
CA GLU A 196 15.65 0.56 17.07
C GLU A 196 16.01 1.79 16.21
N LEU A 197 14.98 2.49 15.72
CA LEU A 197 15.07 3.76 14.98
C LEU A 197 14.05 4.74 15.54
N ASN A 198 14.35 6.05 15.44
CA ASN A 198 13.32 7.05 15.65
C ASN A 198 12.59 7.39 14.34
N TYR A 199 11.43 8.08 14.44
CA TYR A 199 10.65 8.45 13.27
C TYR A 199 11.39 9.38 12.31
N LEU A 200 12.17 10.33 12.82
CA LEU A 200 12.89 11.30 12.00
C LEU A 200 13.99 10.62 11.20
N ASP A 201 14.82 9.81 11.85
CA ASP A 201 15.86 9.03 11.17
C ASP A 201 15.24 8.12 10.08
N THR A 202 14.11 7.47 10.39
CA THR A 202 13.41 6.62 9.41
C THR A 202 12.94 7.41 8.20
N ILE A 203 12.41 8.62 8.41
CA ILE A 203 11.98 9.51 7.33
C ILE A 203 13.18 9.97 6.50
N GLU A 204 14.29 10.37 7.13
CA GLU A 204 15.51 10.78 6.44
C GLU A 204 16.12 9.65 5.62
N LEU A 205 16.16 8.44 6.17
CA LEU A 205 16.60 7.25 5.45
C LEU A 205 15.72 6.96 4.23
N ALA A 206 14.41 7.07 4.37
CA ALA A 206 13.48 6.86 3.26
C ALA A 206 13.64 7.92 2.15
N TYR A 207 13.81 9.20 2.50
CA TYR A 207 14.11 10.25 1.52
C TYR A 207 15.48 10.04 0.86
N SER A 208 16.44 9.53 1.59
CA SER A 208 17.76 9.17 1.07
C SER A 208 17.71 7.96 0.11
N GLY A 209 16.58 7.24 0.08
CA GLY A 209 16.32 6.13 -0.86
C GLY A 209 16.32 4.74 -0.23
N ALA A 210 16.38 4.64 1.09
CA ALA A 210 16.17 3.37 1.77
C ALA A 210 14.74 2.86 1.55
N GLN A 211 14.60 1.62 1.14
CA GLN A 211 13.30 0.98 0.90
C GLN A 211 12.83 0.24 2.17
N ILE A 212 12.59 1.00 3.24
CA ILE A 212 12.21 0.43 4.54
C ILE A 212 10.71 0.58 4.75
N ILE A 213 10.30 1.83 4.99
CA ILE A 213 8.92 2.26 5.21
C ILE A 213 8.75 3.62 4.54
N HIS A 214 7.67 3.80 3.82
CA HIS A 214 7.39 5.07 3.16
C HIS A 214 7.07 6.17 4.19
N PRO A 215 7.56 7.43 4.02
CA PRO A 215 7.28 8.54 4.94
C PRO A 215 5.79 8.77 5.21
N LYS A 216 4.92 8.50 4.21
CA LYS A 216 3.46 8.58 4.32
C LYS A 216 2.91 7.69 5.44
N THR A 217 3.53 6.52 5.68
CA THR A 217 3.17 5.59 6.76
C THR A 217 3.61 6.09 8.13
N ILE A 218 4.75 6.76 8.21
CA ILE A 218 5.30 7.22 9.50
C ILE A 218 4.48 8.36 10.10
N LYS A 219 4.00 9.30 9.28
CA LYS A 219 3.32 10.52 9.76
C LYS A 219 2.10 10.25 10.66
N PRO A 220 1.14 9.37 10.31
CA PRO A 220 0.02 9.04 11.20
C PRO A 220 0.45 8.45 12.54
N LEU A 221 1.51 7.62 12.54
CA LEU A 221 2.03 6.98 13.76
C LEU A 221 2.78 7.98 14.64
N GLN A 222 3.60 8.83 14.05
CA GLN A 222 4.33 9.87 14.77
C GLN A 222 3.39 10.83 15.50
N ASN A 223 2.29 11.24 14.87
CA ASN A 223 1.31 12.15 15.46
C ASN A 223 0.70 11.66 16.78
N LYS A 224 0.66 10.34 16.99
CA LYS A 224 0.12 9.70 18.19
C LYS A 224 1.16 8.89 18.97
N ASN A 225 2.43 8.99 18.57
CA ASN A 225 3.54 8.26 19.17
C ASN A 225 3.31 6.73 19.23
N ILE A 226 2.72 6.16 18.17
CA ILE A 226 2.40 4.73 18.05
C ILE A 226 3.63 3.99 17.54
N PRO A 227 4.25 3.09 18.30
CA PRO A 227 5.43 2.35 17.85
C PRO A 227 5.09 1.43 16.67
N LEU A 228 5.99 1.43 15.66
CA LEU A 228 5.92 0.56 14.50
C LEU A 228 6.97 -0.54 14.61
N TYR A 229 6.55 -1.79 14.53
CA TYR A 229 7.41 -2.95 14.49
C TYR A 229 7.53 -3.47 13.06
N VAL A 230 8.76 -3.56 12.54
CA VAL A 230 9.08 -4.21 11.26
C VAL A 230 9.58 -5.61 11.57
N ARG A 231 8.79 -6.63 11.28
CA ARG A 231 9.03 -8.03 11.67
C ARG A 231 9.20 -8.95 10.48
N PRO A 232 10.04 -9.99 10.59
CA PRO A 232 10.16 -11.02 9.56
C PRO A 232 8.94 -11.94 9.54
N PHE A 233 8.36 -12.13 8.36
CA PHE A 233 7.24 -13.04 8.18
C PHE A 233 7.64 -14.52 8.35
N GLY A 234 8.88 -14.88 7.97
CA GLY A 234 9.38 -16.24 8.01
C GLY A 234 9.77 -16.77 9.40
N ASP A 235 10.13 -15.90 10.35
CA ASP A 235 10.48 -16.30 11.73
C ASP A 235 9.91 -15.32 12.77
N LYS A 236 8.77 -15.71 13.33
CA LYS A 236 8.05 -14.94 14.34
C LYS A 236 8.82 -14.73 15.65
N ARG A 237 9.91 -15.50 15.92
CA ARG A 237 10.73 -15.38 17.14
C ARG A 237 11.69 -14.20 17.07
N LYS A 238 12.05 -13.77 15.86
CA LYS A 238 12.93 -12.61 15.70
C LYS A 238 12.20 -11.31 16.07
N PRO A 239 12.84 -10.42 16.86
CA PRO A 239 12.21 -9.19 17.32
C PRO A 239 11.94 -8.20 16.19
N GLY A 240 12.73 -8.22 15.11
CA GLY A 240 12.69 -7.23 14.05
C GLY A 240 13.29 -5.89 14.49
N THR A 241 12.79 -4.81 13.91
CA THR A 241 13.16 -3.43 14.24
C THR A 241 11.95 -2.69 14.81
N VAL A 242 12.13 -1.90 15.87
CA VAL A 242 11.11 -0.99 16.37
C VAL A 242 11.41 0.45 15.94
N ILE A 243 10.38 1.16 15.46
CA ILE A 243 10.42 2.57 15.09
C ILE A 243 9.48 3.32 16.03
N ARG A 244 10.01 4.29 16.81
CA ARG A 244 9.25 5.03 17.82
C ARG A 244 9.77 6.46 18.02
N GLY A 245 9.08 7.27 18.85
CA GLY A 245 9.41 8.70 19.01
C GLY A 245 10.78 8.98 19.58
N MET A 246 11.28 8.12 20.47
CA MET A 246 12.62 8.23 21.05
C MET A 246 13.35 6.89 20.91
N SER A 247 14.58 6.92 20.41
CA SER A 247 15.47 5.77 20.29
C SER A 247 16.87 6.14 20.77
N ALA A 248 17.64 5.13 21.13
CA ALA A 248 19.08 5.31 21.27
C ALA A 248 19.69 5.70 19.89
N PRO A 249 20.78 6.47 19.86
CA PRO A 249 21.50 6.73 18.62
C PRO A 249 21.90 5.43 17.94
N VAL A 250 21.78 5.39 16.61
CA VAL A 250 22.27 4.23 15.83
C VAL A 250 23.79 4.22 15.86
N GLU A 251 24.36 3.17 16.44
CA GLU A 251 25.82 3.06 16.63
C GLU A 251 26.58 2.64 15.37
N VAL A 252 25.86 2.13 14.36
CA VAL A 252 26.45 1.64 13.11
C VAL A 252 26.17 2.61 11.95
N PRO A 253 27.12 2.83 11.03
CA PRO A 253 26.86 3.66 9.85
C PRO A 253 25.80 3.00 8.96
N ILE A 254 24.87 3.82 8.46
CA ILE A 254 23.84 3.37 7.53
C ILE A 254 24.28 3.75 6.12
N LEU A 255 24.30 2.77 5.21
CA LEU A 255 24.75 2.92 3.84
C LEU A 255 23.56 2.77 2.89
N ILE A 256 23.29 3.82 2.11
CA ILE A 256 22.25 3.81 1.08
C ILE A 256 22.90 3.98 -0.27
N LEU A 257 22.74 2.96 -1.14
CA LEU A 257 23.27 3.00 -2.50
C LEU A 257 22.14 3.28 -3.49
N LYS A 258 22.25 4.42 -4.19
CA LYS A 258 21.40 4.73 -5.34
C LYS A 258 22.17 4.45 -6.63
N LYS A 259 21.66 3.53 -7.44
CA LYS A 259 22.21 3.23 -8.77
C LYS A 259 21.58 4.14 -9.82
N ASP A 260 22.22 4.20 -11.00
CA ASP A 260 21.70 4.87 -12.20
C ASP A 260 21.34 6.36 -11.95
N GLN A 261 22.20 7.05 -11.20
CA GLN A 261 22.07 8.47 -10.92
C GLN A 261 22.80 9.30 -11.97
N VAL A 262 22.22 10.43 -12.35
CA VAL A 262 22.82 11.41 -13.26
C VAL A 262 23.07 12.70 -12.49
N LEU A 263 24.33 13.15 -12.45
CA LEU A 263 24.68 14.45 -11.89
C LEU A 263 24.41 15.54 -12.93
N LEU A 264 23.38 16.37 -12.68
CA LEU A 264 23.07 17.52 -13.51
C LEU A 264 23.71 18.79 -12.92
N THR A 265 24.69 19.36 -13.63
CA THR A 265 25.29 20.63 -13.27
C THR A 265 24.69 21.76 -14.10
N ILE A 266 24.01 22.70 -13.44
CA ILE A 266 23.39 23.86 -14.08
C ILE A 266 24.21 25.09 -13.72
N ARG A 267 24.67 25.85 -14.74
CA ARG A 267 25.45 27.08 -14.57
C ARG A 267 24.83 28.22 -15.38
N SER A 268 24.90 29.43 -14.85
CA SER A 268 24.58 30.63 -15.63
C SER A 268 25.64 30.87 -16.72
N ARG A 269 25.23 31.36 -17.89
CA ARG A 269 26.16 31.67 -18.97
C ARG A 269 27.03 32.90 -18.70
N ASP A 270 26.52 33.81 -17.91
CA ASP A 270 27.09 35.14 -17.65
C ASP A 270 27.73 35.24 -16.25
N PHE A 271 27.98 34.11 -15.59
CA PHE A 271 28.47 34.04 -14.21
C PHE A 271 27.63 34.79 -13.18
N SER A 272 26.40 35.20 -13.52
CA SER A 272 25.44 35.78 -12.57
C SER A 272 25.01 34.74 -11.54
N PHE A 273 24.59 35.22 -10.36
CA PHE A 273 23.98 34.33 -9.36
C PHE A 273 22.68 33.75 -9.90
N VAL A 274 22.42 32.47 -9.57
CA VAL A 274 21.16 31.84 -9.87
C VAL A 274 20.14 32.36 -8.86
N LEU A 275 19.24 33.23 -9.31
CA LEU A 275 18.19 33.81 -8.49
C LEU A 275 17.04 32.81 -8.29
N GLU A 276 16.23 33.02 -7.25
CA GLU A 276 15.09 32.14 -6.86
C GLU A 276 14.14 31.87 -8.02
N GLU A 277 13.86 32.86 -8.87
CA GLU A 277 13.01 32.74 -10.07
C GLU A 277 13.54 31.68 -11.06
N LYS A 278 14.86 31.52 -11.17
CA LYS A 278 15.46 30.53 -12.04
C LYS A 278 15.33 29.12 -11.47
N PHE A 279 15.38 28.97 -10.14
CA PHE A 279 15.11 27.69 -9.50
C PHE A 279 13.67 27.24 -9.75
N ALA A 280 12.69 28.11 -9.61
CA ALA A 280 11.28 27.81 -9.91
C ALA A 280 11.12 27.28 -11.35
N THR A 281 11.79 27.93 -12.32
CA THR A 281 11.76 27.50 -13.72
C THR A 281 12.40 26.11 -13.91
N ILE A 282 13.55 25.87 -13.28
CA ILE A 282 14.24 24.57 -13.34
C ILE A 282 13.39 23.45 -12.77
N PHE A 283 12.82 23.66 -11.57
CA PHE A 283 11.98 22.64 -10.94
C PHE A 283 10.69 22.40 -11.71
N SER A 284 10.06 23.44 -12.28
CA SER A 284 8.89 23.28 -13.16
C SER A 284 9.18 22.49 -14.41
N LEU A 285 10.39 22.64 -15.00
CA LEU A 285 10.83 21.82 -16.13
C LEU A 285 11.06 20.36 -15.71
N LEU A 286 11.72 20.12 -14.58
CA LEU A 286 11.95 18.76 -14.05
C LEU A 286 10.62 18.05 -13.76
N GLU A 287 9.65 18.75 -13.14
CA GLU A 287 8.31 18.25 -12.92
C GLU A 287 7.58 17.92 -14.21
N ARG A 288 7.59 18.85 -15.19
CA ARG A 288 6.97 18.65 -16.51
C ARG A 288 7.47 17.40 -17.20
N PHE A 289 8.75 17.10 -17.09
CA PHE A 289 9.36 15.89 -17.65
C PHE A 289 9.39 14.70 -16.69
N ARG A 290 8.74 14.82 -15.51
CA ARG A 290 8.68 13.80 -14.47
C ARG A 290 10.06 13.29 -14.04
N ILE A 291 11.06 14.15 -14.05
CA ILE A 291 12.41 13.86 -13.56
C ILE A 291 12.40 14.05 -12.05
N LYS A 292 12.68 12.99 -11.32
CA LYS A 292 12.82 13.04 -9.85
C LYS A 292 14.24 13.50 -9.51
N THR A 293 14.34 14.46 -8.60
CA THR A 293 15.60 15.00 -8.06
C THR A 293 15.76 14.64 -6.59
#